data_9cd58b4fd22c12f5e700146e66a7c43c
#
_entry.id   9cd58b4fd22c12f5e700146e66a7c43c
#
_cell.length_a   1.000
_cell.length_b   1.000
_cell.length_c   1.000
_cell.angle_alpha   90.00
_cell.angle_beta   90.00
_cell.angle_gamma   90.00
#
_symmetry.space_group_name_H-M   'P 1'
#
loop_
_entity.id
_entity.type
_entity.pdbx_description
1 polymer ?
#
loop_
_entity_poly.entity_id
_entity_poly.type
_entity_poly.pdbx_seq_one_letter_code
_entity_poly.pdbx_strand_id
1 'polypeptide(L)'
;MGASGGVGASVLAAAVAVRAGRAGMDVVAVDLSPLGGGLDVTFGVEQEPGVRWADLVALSGAADGSAIVARLPEVDGVPVLSFGRDGAVVPEVDVVRQVVKALAASGRLVVLDVPIEGPFLDGVLPLATQLVVVAGCQLRQLAALAVVGRWVQARCDQVGVCLRGDRRVHEIAPLVESAMGLRVIGLLTEDRGLAADLVHGVAPGSGGRGVLVAVADQCLAQAVVRERVGAA
;
A
#
# COMPACT_ATOMS: atom_id res chain seq x y z
N MET A 1 3.63 3.11 2.21
CA MET A 1 4.65 3.93 1.54
C MET A 1 6.06 3.55 1.96
N GLY A 2 7.09 3.80 1.13
CA GLY A 2 8.49 3.56 1.50
C GLY A 2 9.15 4.83 2.07
N ALA A 3 10.00 4.71 3.08
CA ALA A 3 10.85 5.83 3.53
C ALA A 3 11.98 6.14 2.52
N SER A 4 12.27 5.21 1.63
CA SER A 4 13.19 5.35 0.50
C SER A 4 12.81 4.37 -0.61
N GLY A 5 13.39 4.54 -1.81
CA GLY A 5 13.14 3.62 -2.93
C GLY A 5 13.61 2.19 -2.65
N GLY A 6 12.94 1.20 -3.24
CA GLY A 6 13.34 -0.20 -3.24
C GLY A 6 13.18 -0.97 -1.93
N VAL A 7 12.54 -0.41 -0.91
CA VAL A 7 12.34 -1.08 0.39
C VAL A 7 11.21 -2.10 0.42
N GLY A 8 10.39 -2.21 -0.64
CA GLY A 8 9.34 -3.20 -0.78
C GLY A 8 7.96 -2.71 -0.31
N ALA A 9 7.70 -1.41 -0.33
CA ALA A 9 6.40 -0.84 0.06
C ALA A 9 5.25 -1.34 -0.82
N SER A 10 5.40 -1.32 -2.14
CA SER A 10 4.40 -1.81 -3.10
C SER A 10 4.11 -3.31 -2.91
N VAL A 11 5.16 -4.09 -2.64
CA VAL A 11 5.03 -5.54 -2.35
C VAL A 11 4.24 -5.76 -1.06
N LEU A 12 4.48 -4.97 -0.01
CA LEU A 12 3.71 -5.07 1.22
C LEU A 12 2.26 -4.59 1.01
N ALA A 13 2.03 -3.53 0.24
CA ALA A 13 0.68 -3.07 -0.08
C ALA A 13 -0.11 -4.16 -0.83
N ALA A 14 0.49 -4.79 -1.84
CA ALA A 14 -0.11 -5.91 -2.55
C ALA A 14 -0.41 -7.08 -1.60
N ALA A 15 0.55 -7.46 -0.74
CA ALA A 15 0.35 -8.53 0.22
C ALA A 15 -0.79 -8.24 1.20
N VAL A 16 -0.90 -7.02 1.72
CA VAL A 16 -2.01 -6.61 2.61
C VAL A 16 -3.36 -6.75 1.89
N ALA A 17 -3.46 -6.30 0.64
CA ALA A 17 -4.69 -6.41 -0.14
C ALA A 17 -5.07 -7.87 -0.41
N VAL A 18 -4.12 -8.72 -0.82
CA VAL A 18 -4.35 -10.16 -1.03
C VAL A 18 -4.80 -10.84 0.26
N ARG A 19 -4.16 -10.52 1.38
CA ARG A 19 -4.53 -11.10 2.69
C ARG A 19 -5.92 -10.66 3.13
N ALA A 20 -6.30 -9.40 2.87
CA ALA A 20 -7.65 -8.91 3.13
C ALA A 20 -8.70 -9.66 2.30
N GLY A 21 -8.49 -9.81 0.99
CA GLY A 21 -9.39 -10.58 0.11
C GLY A 21 -9.54 -12.04 0.57
N ARG A 22 -8.43 -12.70 0.92
CA ARG A 22 -8.44 -14.08 1.45
C ARG A 22 -9.10 -14.22 2.82
N ALA A 23 -9.15 -13.15 3.60
CA ALA A 23 -9.91 -13.10 4.85
C ALA A 23 -11.41 -12.82 4.63
N GLY A 24 -11.87 -12.74 3.38
CA GLY A 24 -13.26 -12.47 3.00
C GLY A 24 -13.67 -11.00 3.13
N MET A 25 -12.70 -10.09 3.16
CA MET A 25 -13.00 -8.65 3.19
C MET A 25 -13.18 -8.12 1.76
N ASP A 26 -14.14 -7.24 1.56
CA ASP A 26 -14.20 -6.42 0.36
C ASP A 26 -13.03 -5.46 0.35
N VAL A 27 -12.13 -5.58 -0.62
CA VAL A 27 -10.88 -4.79 -0.71
C VAL A 27 -10.67 -4.28 -2.12
N VAL A 28 -9.92 -3.20 -2.25
CA VAL A 28 -9.39 -2.71 -3.53
C VAL A 28 -7.97 -2.18 -3.33
N ALA A 29 -7.05 -2.54 -4.22
CA ALA A 29 -5.69 -2.02 -4.25
C ALA A 29 -5.59 -0.85 -5.24
N VAL A 30 -4.95 0.23 -4.83
CA VAL A 30 -4.84 1.46 -5.62
C VAL A 30 -3.39 1.91 -5.69
N ASP A 31 -2.87 1.97 -6.90
CA ASP A 31 -1.54 2.50 -7.22
C ASP A 31 -1.59 4.02 -7.36
N LEU A 32 -0.75 4.72 -6.62
CA LEU A 32 -0.58 6.18 -6.72
C LEU A 32 0.83 6.58 -7.18
N SER A 33 1.54 5.66 -7.83
CA SER A 33 2.90 5.86 -8.36
C SER A 33 2.90 5.95 -9.89
N PRO A 34 2.64 7.12 -10.49
CA PRO A 34 2.47 7.25 -11.95
C PRO A 34 3.75 6.95 -12.75
N LEU A 35 4.92 7.06 -12.12
CA LEU A 35 6.22 6.81 -12.72
C LEU A 35 6.89 5.55 -12.15
N GLY A 36 6.16 4.74 -11.41
CA GLY A 36 6.66 3.51 -10.81
C GLY A 36 6.62 2.30 -11.75
N GLY A 37 7.06 1.15 -11.22
CA GLY A 37 6.97 -0.15 -11.91
C GLY A 37 5.55 -0.63 -12.13
N GLY A 38 4.58 -0.11 -11.38
CA GLY A 38 3.16 -0.42 -11.42
C GLY A 38 2.75 -1.49 -10.42
N LEU A 39 1.66 -1.22 -9.76
CA LEU A 39 1.06 -2.18 -8.85
C LEU A 39 0.43 -3.35 -9.64
N ASP A 40 -0.06 -3.10 -10.85
CA ASP A 40 -0.57 -4.10 -11.78
C ASP A 40 0.49 -5.18 -12.10
N VAL A 41 1.76 -4.80 -12.35
CA VAL A 41 2.86 -5.75 -12.54
C VAL A 41 3.14 -6.51 -11.24
N THR A 42 3.05 -5.84 -10.10
CA THR A 42 3.24 -6.50 -8.81
C THR A 42 2.17 -7.58 -8.55
N PHE A 43 0.97 -7.39 -9.08
CA PHE A 43 -0.13 -8.34 -9.01
C PHE A 43 -0.18 -9.33 -10.18
N GLY A 44 0.60 -9.13 -11.26
CA GLY A 44 0.56 -9.93 -12.48
C GLY A 44 -0.69 -9.72 -13.33
N VAL A 45 -1.30 -8.53 -13.29
CA VAL A 45 -2.52 -8.17 -14.03
C VAL A 45 -2.30 -7.05 -15.05
N GLU A 46 -1.06 -6.78 -15.42
CA GLU A 46 -0.71 -5.72 -16.37
C GLU A 46 -1.26 -5.97 -17.80
N GLN A 47 -1.54 -7.22 -18.15
CA GLN A 47 -2.12 -7.62 -19.43
C GLN A 47 -3.65 -7.78 -19.36
N GLU A 48 -4.24 -7.79 -18.18
CA GLU A 48 -5.66 -7.96 -18.02
C GLU A 48 -6.44 -6.70 -18.44
N PRO A 49 -7.53 -6.84 -19.21
CA PRO A 49 -8.36 -5.71 -19.60
C PRO A 49 -9.05 -5.12 -18.36
N GLY A 50 -9.28 -3.82 -18.39
CA GLY A 50 -10.00 -3.15 -17.30
C GLY A 50 -9.64 -1.67 -17.20
N VAL A 51 -10.35 -0.98 -16.34
CA VAL A 51 -10.18 0.44 -16.09
C VAL A 51 -8.82 0.73 -15.46
N ARG A 52 -8.19 1.79 -15.93
CA ARG A 52 -6.94 2.35 -15.40
C ARG A 52 -7.16 3.83 -15.05
N TRP A 53 -6.19 4.47 -14.41
CA TRP A 53 -6.29 5.90 -14.06
C TRP A 53 -6.60 6.79 -15.26
N ALA A 54 -6.06 6.48 -16.45
CA ALA A 54 -6.33 7.24 -17.66
C ALA A 54 -7.82 7.30 -18.04
N ASP A 55 -8.58 6.26 -17.73
CA ASP A 55 -10.02 6.20 -18.01
C ASP A 55 -10.84 7.04 -17.02
N LEU A 56 -10.25 7.39 -15.88
CA LEU A 56 -10.91 8.12 -14.81
C LEU A 56 -10.60 9.62 -14.79
N VAL A 57 -9.65 10.11 -15.61
CA VAL A 57 -9.27 11.54 -15.64
C VAL A 57 -10.41 12.47 -16.09
N ALA A 58 -11.32 11.95 -16.89
CA ALA A 58 -12.48 12.68 -17.40
C ALA A 58 -13.73 12.55 -16.51
N LEU A 59 -13.61 11.95 -15.32
CA LEU A 59 -14.73 11.85 -14.40
C LEU A 59 -15.26 13.22 -14.03
N SER A 60 -16.51 13.49 -14.44
CA SER A 60 -17.27 14.66 -14.05
C SER A 60 -18.45 14.24 -13.16
N GLY A 61 -18.64 14.89 -12.03
CA GLY A 61 -19.69 14.56 -11.09
C GLY A 61 -19.24 13.56 -10.01
N ALA A 62 -20.19 12.97 -9.29
CA ALA A 62 -19.90 12.01 -8.22
C ALA A 62 -19.41 10.68 -8.78
N ALA A 63 -18.24 10.22 -8.32
CA ALA A 63 -17.73 8.90 -8.67
C ALA A 63 -18.55 7.80 -7.95
N ASP A 64 -18.93 6.75 -8.68
CA ASP A 64 -19.51 5.53 -8.11
C ASP A 64 -18.41 4.48 -7.91
N GLY A 65 -18.02 4.25 -6.65
CA GLY A 65 -16.97 3.31 -6.29
C GLY A 65 -17.29 1.87 -6.71
N SER A 66 -18.54 1.44 -6.62
CA SER A 66 -18.96 0.10 -7.01
C SER A 66 -18.89 -0.10 -8.53
N ALA A 67 -19.30 0.90 -9.30
CA ALA A 67 -19.20 0.87 -10.75
C ALA A 67 -17.74 0.90 -11.25
N ILE A 68 -16.85 1.61 -10.54
CA ILE A 68 -15.41 1.58 -10.82
C ILE A 68 -14.87 0.18 -10.57
N VAL A 69 -15.07 -0.37 -9.36
CA VAL A 69 -14.55 -1.69 -8.97
C VAL A 69 -14.99 -2.79 -9.92
N ALA A 70 -16.24 -2.81 -10.35
CA ALA A 70 -16.78 -3.82 -11.28
C ALA A 70 -16.06 -3.87 -12.65
N ARG A 71 -15.21 -2.88 -12.95
CA ARG A 71 -14.49 -2.75 -14.22
C ARG A 71 -12.97 -2.82 -14.06
N LEU A 72 -12.47 -2.96 -12.83
CA LEU A 72 -11.03 -3.13 -12.57
C LEU A 72 -10.56 -4.54 -12.94
N PRO A 73 -9.31 -4.72 -13.38
CA PRO A 73 -8.70 -6.04 -13.39
C PRO A 73 -8.59 -6.57 -11.97
N GLU A 74 -8.70 -7.89 -11.84
CA GLU A 74 -8.76 -8.55 -10.54
C GLU A 74 -7.86 -9.79 -10.49
N VAL A 75 -7.24 -10.03 -9.35
CA VAL A 75 -6.53 -11.27 -9.03
C VAL A 75 -6.77 -11.64 -7.58
N ASP A 76 -6.99 -12.93 -7.31
CA ASP A 76 -7.24 -13.47 -5.96
C ASP A 76 -8.40 -12.73 -5.19
N GLY A 77 -9.41 -12.22 -5.90
CA GLY A 77 -10.52 -11.46 -5.32
C GLY A 77 -10.13 -10.01 -4.96
N VAL A 78 -9.02 -9.49 -5.48
CA VAL A 78 -8.55 -8.12 -5.26
C VAL A 78 -8.61 -7.33 -6.56
N PRO A 79 -9.57 -6.41 -6.73
CA PRO A 79 -9.56 -5.41 -7.80
C PRO A 79 -8.38 -4.47 -7.67
N VAL A 80 -7.72 -4.14 -8.80
CA VAL A 80 -6.50 -3.32 -8.84
C VAL A 80 -6.69 -2.12 -9.75
N LEU A 81 -6.64 -0.92 -9.18
CA LEU A 81 -6.58 0.33 -9.94
C LEU A 81 -5.13 0.79 -10.06
N SER A 82 -4.59 0.77 -11.26
CA SER A 82 -3.21 1.19 -11.56
C SER A 82 -3.11 2.10 -12.77
N PHE A 83 -1.90 2.55 -13.07
CA PHE A 83 -1.60 3.30 -14.29
C PHE A 83 -1.42 2.35 -15.47
N GLY A 84 -1.88 2.77 -16.66
CA GLY A 84 -1.61 2.08 -17.93
C GLY A 84 -0.18 2.29 -18.40
N ARG A 85 0.24 1.52 -19.41
CA ARG A 85 1.58 1.59 -20.02
C ARG A 85 1.63 2.48 -21.26
N ASP A 86 0.47 2.82 -21.84
CA ASP A 86 0.34 3.51 -23.14
C ASP A 86 0.42 5.04 -23.03
N GLY A 87 1.03 5.54 -22.01
CA GLY A 87 1.23 6.97 -21.74
C GLY A 87 0.81 7.33 -20.32
N ALA A 88 1.66 8.09 -19.66
CA ALA A 88 1.42 8.51 -18.27
C ALA A 88 0.41 9.66 -18.24
N VAL A 89 -0.87 9.35 -18.38
CA VAL A 89 -1.93 10.32 -18.05
C VAL A 89 -2.03 10.34 -16.52
N VAL A 90 -1.53 11.41 -15.90
CA VAL A 90 -1.56 11.62 -14.48
C VAL A 90 -2.83 12.39 -14.13
N PRO A 91 -3.77 11.82 -13.35
CA PRO A 91 -4.98 12.54 -12.95
C PRO A 91 -4.64 13.71 -12.01
N GLU A 92 -5.53 14.69 -11.96
CA GLU A 92 -5.46 15.74 -10.94
C GLU A 92 -5.68 15.17 -9.54
N VAL A 93 -5.07 15.78 -8.53
CA VAL A 93 -5.16 15.33 -7.11
C VAL A 93 -6.61 15.24 -6.64
N ASP A 94 -7.47 16.15 -7.08
CA ASP A 94 -8.89 16.14 -6.70
C ASP A 94 -9.65 14.95 -7.30
N VAL A 95 -9.31 14.51 -8.51
CA VAL A 95 -9.85 13.29 -9.12
C VAL A 95 -9.43 12.07 -8.30
N VAL A 96 -8.15 11.99 -7.93
CA VAL A 96 -7.65 10.89 -7.07
C VAL A 96 -8.39 10.86 -5.74
N ARG A 97 -8.53 12.00 -5.07
CA ARG A 97 -9.26 12.10 -3.79
C ARG A 97 -10.72 11.67 -3.92
N GLN A 98 -11.38 12.08 -5.00
CA GLN A 98 -12.76 11.73 -5.26
C GLN A 98 -12.94 10.23 -5.49
N VAL A 99 -12.06 9.61 -6.29
CA VAL A 99 -12.06 8.16 -6.54
C VAL A 99 -11.81 7.38 -5.24
N VAL A 100 -10.76 7.74 -4.48
CA VAL A 100 -10.45 7.07 -3.20
C VAL A 100 -11.61 7.16 -2.23
N LYS A 101 -12.27 8.33 -2.10
CA LYS A 101 -13.46 8.49 -1.26
C LYS A 101 -14.63 7.62 -1.75
N ALA A 102 -14.87 7.55 -3.05
CA ALA A 102 -15.95 6.75 -3.62
C ALA A 102 -15.71 5.24 -3.38
N LEU A 103 -14.47 4.77 -3.55
CA LEU A 103 -14.07 3.41 -3.24
C LEU A 103 -14.30 3.06 -1.76
N ALA A 104 -13.87 3.93 -0.84
CA ALA A 104 -14.11 3.75 0.59
C ALA A 104 -15.60 3.79 0.95
N ALA A 105 -16.36 4.72 0.38
CA ALA A 105 -17.81 4.84 0.60
C ALA A 105 -18.60 3.62 0.09
N SER A 106 -18.05 2.81 -0.81
CA SER A 106 -18.64 1.54 -1.22
C SER A 106 -18.46 0.39 -0.21
N GLY A 107 -17.94 0.69 1.00
CA GLY A 107 -17.74 -0.28 2.08
C GLY A 107 -16.49 -1.13 1.97
N ARG A 108 -15.53 -0.74 1.11
CA ARG A 108 -14.31 -1.51 0.88
C ARG A 108 -13.12 -1.00 1.67
N LEU A 109 -12.25 -1.92 2.07
CA LEU A 109 -10.89 -1.57 2.49
C LEU A 109 -10.12 -1.07 1.27
N VAL A 110 -9.67 0.17 1.29
CA VAL A 110 -8.84 0.75 0.23
C VAL A 110 -7.38 0.69 0.65
N VAL A 111 -6.58 -0.13 -0.03
CA VAL A 111 -5.13 -0.23 0.20
C VAL A 111 -4.41 0.64 -0.82
N LEU A 112 -3.78 1.72 -0.35
CA LEU A 112 -3.09 2.68 -1.20
C LEU A 112 -1.58 2.40 -1.23
N ASP A 113 -1.01 2.18 -2.41
CA ASP A 113 0.44 2.24 -2.63
C ASP A 113 0.84 3.66 -3.02
N VAL A 114 1.42 4.39 -2.07
CA VAL A 114 1.73 5.82 -2.20
C VAL A 114 3.25 6.02 -2.17
N PRO A 115 3.86 6.60 -3.21
CA PRO A 115 5.26 6.99 -3.17
C PRO A 115 5.48 8.17 -2.21
N ILE A 116 6.64 8.23 -1.57
CA ILE A 116 7.00 9.36 -0.72
C ILE A 116 7.16 10.66 -1.53
N GLU A 117 7.65 10.52 -2.74
CA GLU A 117 7.78 11.62 -3.69
C GLU A 117 6.72 11.46 -4.78
N GLY A 118 5.74 12.34 -4.80
CA GLY A 118 4.67 12.27 -5.78
C GLY A 118 3.56 13.28 -5.51
N PRO A 119 2.72 13.55 -6.51
CA PRO A 119 1.74 14.61 -6.43
C PRO A 119 0.56 14.29 -5.49
N PHE A 120 0.37 13.02 -5.11
CA PHE A 120 -0.88 12.57 -4.47
C PHE A 120 -0.80 12.45 -2.95
N LEU A 121 0.41 12.33 -2.37
CA LEU A 121 0.58 12.02 -0.95
C LEU A 121 -0.19 12.99 -0.04
N ASP A 122 0.00 14.30 -0.21
CA ASP A 122 -0.69 15.31 0.61
C ASP A 122 -2.21 15.30 0.40
N GLY A 123 -2.67 14.88 -0.78
CA GLY A 123 -4.10 14.79 -1.11
C GLY A 123 -4.80 13.60 -0.48
N VAL A 124 -4.11 12.45 -0.33
CA VAL A 124 -4.72 11.21 0.17
C VAL A 124 -4.41 10.93 1.64
N LEU A 125 -3.34 11.51 2.19
CA LEU A 125 -2.94 11.28 3.58
C LEU A 125 -4.05 11.62 4.60
N PRO A 126 -4.84 12.71 4.43
CA PRO A 126 -5.96 13.00 5.32
C PRO A 126 -7.12 12.00 5.24
N LEU A 127 -7.14 11.13 4.24
CA LEU A 127 -8.16 10.08 4.08
C LEU A 127 -7.71 8.75 4.72
N ALA A 128 -6.43 8.63 5.06
CA ALA A 128 -5.88 7.39 5.60
C ALA A 128 -6.26 7.21 7.08
N THR A 129 -6.82 6.06 7.41
CA THR A 129 -7.07 5.65 8.80
C THR A 129 -5.83 5.04 9.45
N GLN A 130 -4.90 4.54 8.64
CA GLN A 130 -3.60 4.01 9.07
C GLN A 130 -2.56 4.26 7.99
N LEU A 131 -1.37 4.66 8.39
CA LEU A 131 -0.21 4.78 7.53
C LEU A 131 0.86 3.76 7.95
N VAL A 132 1.34 2.97 6.99
CA VAL A 132 2.47 2.06 7.18
C VAL A 132 3.66 2.57 6.38
N VAL A 133 4.76 2.86 7.08
CA VAL A 133 6.03 3.25 6.47
C VAL A 133 6.97 2.04 6.42
N VAL A 134 7.41 1.66 5.24
CA VAL A 134 8.43 0.60 5.08
C VAL A 134 9.81 1.25 4.98
N ALA A 135 10.74 0.79 5.79
CA ALA A 135 12.12 1.30 5.80
C ALA A 135 13.15 0.17 5.88
N GLY A 136 14.27 0.37 5.24
CA GLY A 136 15.42 -0.54 5.39
C GLY A 136 16.25 -0.20 6.63
N CYS A 137 17.12 -1.13 7.02
CA CYS A 137 17.96 -1.03 8.23
C CYS A 137 19.37 -0.51 7.97
N GLN A 138 19.69 -0.11 6.74
CA GLN A 138 20.99 0.54 6.46
C GLN A 138 20.98 1.98 6.99
N LEU A 139 22.15 2.52 7.35
CA LEU A 139 22.29 3.85 7.94
C LEU A 139 21.54 4.96 7.17
N ARG A 140 21.70 4.99 5.84
CA ARG A 140 21.01 5.98 4.99
C ARG A 140 19.51 5.81 4.99
N GLN A 141 19.00 4.58 5.05
CA GLN A 141 17.58 4.26 5.08
C GLN A 141 16.97 4.63 6.45
N LEU A 142 17.70 4.40 7.54
CA LEU A 142 17.28 4.84 8.89
C LEU A 142 17.30 6.36 9.01
N ALA A 143 18.27 7.05 8.41
CA ALA A 143 18.28 8.51 8.34
C ALA A 143 17.08 9.05 7.55
N ALA A 144 16.72 8.41 6.43
CA ALA A 144 15.50 8.74 5.68
C ALA A 144 14.24 8.49 6.52
N LEU A 145 14.16 7.35 7.22
CA LEU A 145 13.05 7.04 8.14
C LEU A 145 12.90 8.11 9.23
N ALA A 146 13.99 8.61 9.80
CA ALA A 146 13.94 9.65 10.84
C ALA A 146 13.34 10.97 10.30
N VAL A 147 13.59 11.31 9.04
CA VAL A 147 13.01 12.50 8.39
C VAL A 147 11.54 12.26 8.05
N VAL A 148 11.26 11.18 7.33
CA VAL A 148 9.92 10.80 6.88
C VAL A 148 9.00 10.56 8.08
N GLY A 149 9.48 9.85 9.11
CA GLY A 149 8.73 9.55 10.32
C GLY A 149 8.20 10.80 11.02
N ARG A 150 9.06 11.80 11.24
CA ARG A 150 8.62 13.08 11.82
C ARG A 150 7.60 13.80 10.94
N TRP A 151 7.80 13.76 9.63
CA TRP A 151 6.91 14.42 8.68
C TRP A 151 5.52 13.78 8.66
N VAL A 152 5.42 12.44 8.67
CA VAL A 152 4.14 11.73 8.67
C VAL A 152 3.44 11.78 10.03
N GLN A 153 4.17 11.71 11.16
CA GLN A 153 3.60 11.82 12.50
C GLN A 153 2.93 13.17 12.74
N ALA A 154 3.40 14.23 12.09
CA ALA A 154 2.78 15.56 12.16
C ALA A 154 1.47 15.65 11.34
N ARG A 155 1.11 14.62 10.56
CA ARG A 155 -0.01 14.63 9.61
C ARG A 155 -0.97 13.45 9.76
N CYS A 156 -0.54 12.40 10.42
CA CYS A 156 -1.31 11.18 10.60
C CYS A 156 -1.07 10.65 12.02
N ASP A 157 -2.15 10.49 12.78
CA ASP A 157 -2.10 10.00 14.18
C ASP A 157 -1.71 8.53 14.27
N GLN A 158 -1.91 7.80 13.18
CA GLN A 158 -1.77 6.34 13.15
C GLN A 158 -0.67 5.91 12.19
N VAL A 159 0.57 6.02 12.65
CA VAL A 159 1.75 5.62 11.89
C VAL A 159 2.37 4.36 12.49
N GLY A 160 2.55 3.34 11.66
CA GLY A 160 3.32 2.15 11.96
C GLY A 160 4.52 2.00 11.02
N VAL A 161 5.58 1.36 11.49
CA VAL A 161 6.79 1.10 10.70
C VAL A 161 6.97 -0.38 10.49
N CYS A 162 7.22 -0.79 9.24
CA CYS A 162 7.75 -2.10 8.90
C CYS A 162 9.24 -1.96 8.54
N LEU A 163 10.09 -2.61 9.31
CA LEU A 163 11.54 -2.60 9.05
C LEU A 163 11.94 -3.79 8.18
N ARG A 164 12.72 -3.53 7.13
CA ARG A 164 13.26 -4.56 6.25
C ARG A 164 14.77 -4.66 6.41
N GLY A 165 15.26 -5.87 6.68
CA GLY A 165 16.69 -6.11 6.82
C GLY A 165 17.03 -7.58 6.97
N ASP A 166 18.28 -7.85 7.28
CA ASP A 166 18.75 -9.17 7.70
C ASP A 166 18.31 -9.49 9.15
N ARG A 167 18.88 -10.53 9.76
CA ARG A 167 18.53 -10.93 11.13
C ARG A 167 18.73 -9.82 12.18
N ARG A 168 19.55 -8.82 11.91
CA ARG A 168 19.80 -7.68 12.82
C ARG A 168 18.61 -6.72 12.90
N VAL A 169 17.60 -6.87 12.04
CA VAL A 169 16.37 -6.08 12.13
C VAL A 169 15.71 -6.17 13.51
N HIS A 170 15.82 -7.32 14.20
CA HIS A 170 15.31 -7.52 15.55
C HIS A 170 16.02 -6.68 16.61
N GLU A 171 17.31 -6.40 16.41
CA GLU A 171 18.11 -5.55 17.31
C GLU A 171 17.88 -4.07 17.04
N ILE A 172 17.60 -3.72 15.78
CA ILE A 172 17.38 -2.34 15.33
C ILE A 172 15.98 -1.83 15.70
N ALA A 173 14.97 -2.71 15.70
CA ALA A 173 13.60 -2.31 15.96
C ALA A 173 13.39 -1.56 17.28
N PRO A 174 13.88 -2.03 18.44
CA PRO A 174 13.77 -1.28 19.70
C PRO A 174 14.49 0.07 19.68
N LEU A 175 15.59 0.17 18.93
CA LEU A 175 16.34 1.44 18.78
C LEU A 175 15.56 2.46 17.96
N VAL A 176 14.86 2.01 16.88
CA VAL A 176 13.98 2.86 16.11
C VAL A 176 12.82 3.37 16.95
N GLU A 177 12.18 2.50 17.73
CA GLU A 177 11.08 2.89 18.61
C GLU A 177 11.51 3.92 19.66
N SER A 178 12.63 3.66 20.33
CA SER A 178 13.13 4.54 21.41
C SER A 178 13.65 5.89 20.88
N ALA A 179 14.36 5.89 19.74
CA ALA A 179 15.00 7.10 19.21
C ALA A 179 14.05 7.97 18.37
N MET A 180 13.05 7.39 17.74
CA MET A 180 12.19 8.08 16.78
C MET A 180 10.72 8.19 17.26
N GLY A 181 10.33 7.50 18.32
CA GLY A 181 8.94 7.45 18.79
C GLY A 181 7.99 6.77 17.79
N LEU A 182 8.52 5.97 16.87
CA LEU A 182 7.76 5.27 15.82
C LEU A 182 7.51 3.82 16.25
N ARG A 183 6.25 3.39 16.24
CA ARG A 183 5.91 2.00 16.56
C ARG A 183 6.31 1.07 15.44
N VAL A 184 7.15 0.09 15.71
CA VAL A 184 7.48 -0.98 14.76
C VAL A 184 6.40 -2.06 14.81
N ILE A 185 5.72 -2.26 13.69
CA ILE A 185 4.57 -3.16 13.56
C ILE A 185 4.88 -4.41 12.73
N GLY A 186 6.05 -4.49 12.13
CA GLY A 186 6.44 -5.64 11.34
C GLY A 186 7.93 -5.65 11.04
N LEU A 187 8.49 -6.86 10.93
CA LEU A 187 9.90 -7.08 10.59
C LEU A 187 9.96 -7.95 9.34
N LEU A 188 10.39 -7.37 8.22
CA LEU A 188 10.53 -8.01 6.93
C LEU A 188 11.98 -8.49 6.76
N THR A 189 12.20 -9.78 6.85
CA THR A 189 13.47 -10.39 6.46
C THR A 189 13.44 -10.82 5.00
N GLU A 190 14.60 -11.18 4.46
CA GLU A 190 14.70 -11.64 3.07
C GLU A 190 13.82 -12.88 2.84
N ASP A 191 12.97 -12.81 1.83
CA ASP A 191 12.16 -13.91 1.34
C ASP A 191 12.69 -14.34 -0.04
N ARG A 192 13.36 -15.48 -0.08
CA ARG A 192 13.99 -15.99 -1.29
C ARG A 192 12.99 -16.43 -2.37
N GLY A 193 11.77 -16.79 -1.97
CA GLY A 193 10.70 -17.19 -2.88
C GLY A 193 10.05 -16.01 -3.59
N LEU A 194 9.96 -14.88 -2.90
CA LEU A 194 9.21 -13.71 -3.37
C LEU A 194 9.67 -13.18 -4.75
N ALA A 195 10.97 -13.13 -5.00
CA ALA A 195 11.47 -12.65 -6.29
C ALA A 195 11.10 -13.60 -7.44
N ALA A 196 11.11 -14.91 -7.20
CA ALA A 196 10.67 -15.89 -8.18
C ALA A 196 9.15 -15.81 -8.39
N ASP A 197 8.38 -15.68 -7.32
CA ASP A 197 6.91 -15.54 -7.37
C ASP A 197 6.51 -14.32 -8.21
N LEU A 198 7.15 -13.16 -7.98
CA LEU A 198 6.90 -11.93 -8.76
C LEU A 198 7.21 -12.12 -10.26
N VAL A 199 8.32 -12.80 -10.60
CA VAL A 199 8.66 -13.09 -12.01
C VAL A 199 7.62 -14.00 -12.67
N HIS A 200 6.96 -14.87 -11.90
CA HIS A 200 5.90 -15.77 -12.41
C HIS A 200 4.50 -15.16 -12.31
N GLY A 201 4.36 -13.87 -11.98
CA GLY A 201 3.07 -13.20 -11.85
C GLY A 201 2.24 -13.66 -10.64
N VAL A 202 2.88 -14.28 -9.65
CA VAL A 202 2.20 -14.68 -8.41
C VAL A 202 2.11 -13.46 -7.49
N ALA A 203 0.89 -13.07 -7.15
CA ALA A 203 0.66 -11.89 -6.31
C ALA A 203 1.27 -12.07 -4.91
N PRO A 204 1.95 -11.06 -4.35
CA PRO A 204 2.51 -11.10 -3.00
C PRO A 204 1.44 -11.42 -1.96
N GLY A 205 1.75 -12.29 -1.02
CA GLY A 205 0.78 -12.68 0.03
C GLY A 205 -0.14 -13.83 -0.36
N SER A 206 -0.08 -14.35 -1.61
CA SER A 206 -0.85 -15.50 -2.07
C SER A 206 -0.42 -16.83 -1.41
N GLY A 207 0.80 -16.90 -0.88
CA GLY A 207 1.26 -18.04 -0.09
C GLY A 207 0.51 -18.18 1.24
N GLY A 208 0.45 -19.41 1.75
CA GLY A 208 -0.18 -19.70 3.04
C GLY A 208 0.67 -19.32 4.26
N ARG A 209 1.98 -19.14 4.08
CA ARG A 209 2.96 -18.89 5.16
C ARG A 209 4.13 -18.07 4.62
N GLY A 210 4.81 -17.35 5.52
CA GLY A 210 6.00 -16.56 5.20
C GLY A 210 6.06 -15.28 6.04
N VAL A 211 7.23 -14.65 6.04
CA VAL A 211 7.43 -13.40 6.79
C VAL A 211 6.55 -12.28 6.24
N LEU A 212 6.48 -12.16 4.92
CA LEU A 212 5.63 -11.17 4.26
C LEU A 212 4.15 -11.36 4.61
N VAL A 213 3.67 -12.62 4.59
CA VAL A 213 2.29 -12.97 4.97
C VAL A 213 2.01 -12.57 6.42
N ALA A 214 2.88 -12.93 7.35
CA ALA A 214 2.71 -12.59 8.77
C ALA A 214 2.68 -11.07 9.00
N VAL A 215 3.57 -10.32 8.35
CA VAL A 215 3.60 -8.85 8.46
C VAL A 215 2.37 -8.22 7.82
N ALA A 216 1.92 -8.72 6.67
CA ALA A 216 0.68 -8.25 6.04
C ALA A 216 -0.55 -8.49 6.94
N ASP A 217 -0.64 -9.67 7.56
CA ASP A 217 -1.71 -9.99 8.51
C ASP A 217 -1.65 -9.08 9.76
N GLN A 218 -0.46 -8.74 10.25
CA GLN A 218 -0.29 -7.79 11.36
C GLN A 218 -0.75 -6.38 10.98
N CYS A 219 -0.41 -5.90 9.79
CA CYS A 219 -0.89 -4.61 9.27
C CYS A 219 -2.41 -4.59 9.18
N LEU A 220 -3.01 -5.65 8.63
CA LEU A 220 -4.45 -5.79 8.48
C LEU A 220 -5.17 -5.82 9.83
N ALA A 221 -4.68 -6.61 10.78
CA ALA A 221 -5.27 -6.70 12.12
C ALA A 221 -5.32 -5.34 12.83
N GLN A 222 -4.29 -4.50 12.65
CA GLN A 222 -4.27 -3.16 13.23
C GLN A 222 -5.27 -2.21 12.57
N ALA A 223 -5.48 -2.32 11.25
CA ALA A 223 -6.48 -1.54 10.54
C ALA A 223 -7.91 -1.87 11.01
N VAL A 224 -8.24 -3.16 11.10
CA VAL A 224 -9.58 -3.65 11.48
C VAL A 224 -9.97 -3.34 12.94
N VAL A 225 -9.02 -3.48 13.88
CA VAL A 225 -9.29 -3.15 15.31
C VAL A 225 -9.71 -1.69 15.47
N ARG A 226 -9.18 -0.79 14.66
CA ARG A 226 -9.42 0.66 14.76
C ARG A 226 -10.70 1.12 14.11
N GLU A 227 -11.12 0.48 13.03
CA GLU A 227 -12.41 0.75 12.41
C GLU A 227 -13.56 0.49 13.40
N ARG A 228 -13.43 -0.56 14.22
CA ARG A 228 -14.39 -0.88 15.28
C ARG A 228 -14.41 0.13 16.44
N VAL A 229 -13.25 0.74 16.77
CA VAL A 229 -13.15 1.73 17.85
C VAL A 229 -13.61 3.12 17.38
N GLY A 230 -13.42 3.46 16.11
CA GLY A 230 -13.87 4.74 15.55
C GLY A 230 -15.38 4.78 15.21
N ALA A 231 -16.04 3.61 15.16
CA ALA A 231 -17.48 3.48 14.90
C ALA A 231 -18.34 3.37 16.18
N ALA A 232 -17.73 3.35 17.36
CA ALA A 232 -18.35 3.31 18.69
C ALA A 232 -18.26 4.68 19.38
#